data_719f862ba24a47c1333db65fd559a2d3
#
_entry.id   719f862ba24a47c1333db65fd559a2d3
#
_cell.length_a   1.000
_cell.length_b   1.000
_cell.length_c   1.000
_cell.angle_alpha   90.00
_cell.angle_beta   90.00
_cell.angle_gamma   90.00
#
_symmetry.space_group_name_H-M   'P 1'
#
loop_
_entity.id
_entity.type
_entity.pdbx_description
1 polymer ?
#
loop_
_entity_poly.entity_id
_entity_poly.type
_entity_poly.pdbx_seq_one_letter_code
_entity_poly.pdbx_strand_id
1 'polypeptide(L)'
;TDGTTVRINGRQANIRNFSVKDTVIYKAMKGKTLRELGEIDFLRKYTGTLIHDHETALYHFGTGHGECNVHLLRYLRKNTEEAGNPWSQKMAELLIEMNRERKKQFSWGARVRIRKKIYGTDPKRL
;
A
#
# COMPACT_ATOMS: atom_id res chain seq x y z
N THR A 1 4.48 2.80 1.05
CA THR A 1 5.05 3.63 2.11
C THR A 1 4.26 3.48 3.41
N ASP A 2 4.93 3.57 4.53
CA ASP A 2 4.34 3.49 5.88
C ASP A 2 5.14 4.39 6.83
N GLY A 3 4.49 4.91 7.88
CA GLY A 3 5.10 5.81 8.85
C GLY A 3 4.89 5.34 10.28
N THR A 4 5.95 5.36 11.08
CA THR A 4 5.88 5.04 12.50
C THR A 4 6.30 6.22 13.36
N THR A 5 5.66 6.36 14.50
CA THR A 5 6.00 7.39 15.50
C THR A 5 7.15 6.91 16.35
N VAL A 6 8.12 7.78 16.59
CA VAL A 6 9.29 7.55 17.44
C VAL A 6 9.45 8.71 18.42
N ARG A 7 10.27 8.53 19.45
CA ARG A 7 10.66 9.60 20.36
C ARG A 7 12.16 9.86 20.23
N ILE A 8 12.52 11.12 20.02
CA ILE A 8 13.91 11.59 19.94
C ILE A 8 14.06 12.69 20.99
N ASN A 9 14.93 12.48 21.98
CA ASN A 9 15.15 13.43 23.09
C ASN A 9 13.83 13.87 23.77
N GLY A 10 12.93 12.91 24.04
CA GLY A 10 11.64 13.16 24.67
C GLY A 10 10.57 13.79 23.76
N ARG A 11 10.93 14.21 22.55
CA ARG A 11 9.99 14.80 21.57
C ARG A 11 9.50 13.76 20.59
N GLN A 12 8.24 13.86 20.21
CA GLN A 12 7.65 13.01 19.17
C GLN A 12 8.23 13.37 17.80
N ALA A 13 8.61 12.36 17.06
CA ALA A 13 9.03 12.44 15.68
C ALA A 13 8.43 11.27 14.89
N ASN A 14 8.60 11.25 13.59
CA ASN A 14 8.13 10.18 12.72
C ASN A 14 9.27 9.68 11.85
N ILE A 15 9.31 8.37 11.62
CA ILE A 15 10.15 7.77 10.59
C ILE A 15 9.21 7.20 9.55
N ARG A 16 9.37 7.63 8.31
CA ARG A 16 8.64 7.11 7.16
C ARG A 16 9.55 6.25 6.29
N ASN A 17 9.02 5.11 5.90
CA ASN A 17 9.67 4.23 4.97
C ASN A 17 9.01 4.37 3.57
N PHE A 18 9.86 4.32 2.56
CA PHE A 18 9.46 4.20 1.18
C PHE A 18 10.19 3.02 0.59
N SER A 19 9.48 2.02 0.13
CA SER A 19 10.08 0.80 -0.40
C SER A 19 9.54 0.47 -1.78
N VAL A 20 10.43 0.07 -2.64
CA VAL A 20 10.19 -0.57 -3.92
C VAL A 20 10.89 -1.92 -3.93
N LYS A 21 10.87 -2.64 -5.05
CA LYS A 21 11.40 -4.03 -5.14
C LYS A 21 12.81 -4.18 -4.57
N ASP A 22 13.70 -3.25 -4.91
CA ASP A 22 15.15 -3.40 -4.65
C ASP A 22 15.73 -2.26 -3.80
N THR A 23 14.89 -1.35 -3.29
CA THR A 23 15.35 -0.15 -2.57
C THR A 23 14.40 0.20 -1.43
N VAL A 24 14.96 0.54 -0.29
CA VAL A 24 14.22 1.09 0.85
C VAL A 24 14.86 2.40 1.28
N ILE A 25 14.05 3.44 1.44
CA ILE A 25 14.47 4.75 1.93
C ILE A 25 13.74 5.04 3.24
N TYR A 26 14.47 5.44 4.25
CA TYR A 26 13.91 5.95 5.50
C TYR A 26 14.09 7.45 5.60
N LYS A 27 13.03 8.16 5.94
CA LYS A 27 13.04 9.60 6.15
C LYS A 27 12.56 9.93 7.56
N ALA A 28 13.41 10.60 8.33
CA ALA A 28 13.00 11.20 9.60
C ALA A 28 12.23 12.50 9.34
N MET A 29 11.10 12.67 10.01
CA MET A 29 10.17 13.79 9.85
C MET A 29 9.71 14.27 11.22
N LYS A 30 9.44 15.57 11.35
CA LYS A 30 8.84 16.13 12.60
C LYS A 30 7.38 15.74 12.75
N GLY A 31 6.64 15.71 11.65
CA GLY A 31 5.22 15.36 11.60
C GLY A 31 4.85 14.59 10.34
N LYS A 32 3.55 14.54 10.04
CA LYS A 32 2.96 13.81 8.89
C LYS A 32 2.11 14.73 8.01
N THR A 33 2.31 16.04 8.11
CA THR A 33 1.50 17.01 7.36
C THR A 33 1.82 16.96 5.86
N LEU A 34 0.88 17.41 5.05
CA LEU A 34 1.06 17.56 3.60
C LEU A 34 2.30 18.41 3.27
N ARG A 35 2.53 19.47 4.04
CA ARG A 35 3.69 20.34 3.88
C ARG A 35 5.00 19.57 4.07
N GLU A 36 5.12 18.82 5.16
CA GLU A 36 6.33 18.04 5.46
C GLU A 36 6.58 16.92 4.46
N LEU A 37 5.51 16.27 3.98
CA LEU A 37 5.60 15.30 2.89
C LEU A 37 6.05 15.97 1.58
N GLY A 38 5.58 17.19 1.30
CA GLY A 38 5.97 17.99 0.14
C GLY A 38 7.44 18.43 0.13
N GLU A 39 8.13 18.40 1.28
CA GLU A 39 9.56 18.66 1.38
C GLU A 39 10.42 17.46 0.91
N ILE A 40 9.80 16.29 0.70
CA ILE A 40 10.46 15.10 0.20
C ILE A 40 10.50 15.13 -1.32
N ASP A 41 11.64 15.50 -1.87
CA ASP A 41 11.81 15.80 -3.31
C ASP A 41 11.46 14.61 -4.22
N PHE A 42 11.90 13.39 -3.87
CA PHE A 42 11.58 12.21 -4.66
C PHE A 42 10.09 11.84 -4.58
N LEU A 43 9.40 12.07 -3.45
CA LEU A 43 7.97 11.82 -3.32
C LEU A 43 7.16 12.80 -4.19
N ARG A 44 7.55 14.05 -4.21
CA ARG A 44 6.94 15.10 -5.03
C ARG A 44 7.06 14.83 -6.54
N LYS A 45 8.17 14.22 -6.96
CA LYS A 45 8.44 13.84 -8.35
C LYS A 45 7.95 12.45 -8.72
N TYR A 46 7.41 11.69 -7.76
CA TYR A 46 6.98 10.32 -8.00
C TYR A 46 5.71 10.27 -8.84
N THR A 47 5.75 9.50 -9.94
CA THR A 47 4.65 9.35 -10.89
C THR A 47 4.06 7.94 -10.92
N GLY A 48 4.41 7.09 -9.96
CA GLY A 48 3.90 5.73 -9.85
C GLY A 48 2.71 5.60 -8.90
N THR A 49 2.28 4.36 -8.67
CA THR A 49 1.25 4.03 -7.70
C THR A 49 1.82 3.95 -6.29
N LEU A 50 1.27 4.72 -5.36
CA LEU A 50 1.59 4.66 -3.94
C LEU A 50 0.68 3.66 -3.24
N ILE A 51 1.28 2.72 -2.51
CA ILE A 51 0.55 1.85 -1.57
C ILE A 51 0.75 2.42 -0.16
N HIS A 52 -0.34 2.74 0.53
CA HIS A 52 -0.31 3.36 1.86
C HIS A 52 -1.52 2.97 2.72
N ASP A 53 -1.58 3.46 3.94
CA ASP A 53 -2.56 3.13 4.98
C ASP A 53 -3.75 4.10 5.05
N HIS A 54 -4.20 4.62 3.91
CA HIS A 54 -5.28 5.62 3.83
C HIS A 54 -4.92 6.99 4.43
N GLU A 55 -3.64 7.32 4.53
CA GLU A 55 -3.19 8.64 4.98
C GLU A 55 -3.54 9.69 3.93
N THR A 56 -4.46 10.59 4.27
CA THR A 56 -5.09 11.57 3.34
C THR A 56 -4.05 12.44 2.61
N ALA A 57 -2.97 12.83 3.29
CA ALA A 57 -1.94 13.66 2.70
C ALA A 57 -1.17 12.96 1.56
N LEU A 58 -1.13 11.62 1.55
CA LEU A 58 -0.43 10.86 0.50
C LEU A 58 -1.18 10.85 -0.83
N TYR A 59 -2.49 11.10 -0.85
CA TYR A 59 -3.27 11.20 -2.08
C TYR A 59 -2.89 12.39 -2.97
N HIS A 60 -2.09 13.33 -2.46
CA HIS A 60 -1.54 14.45 -3.24
C HIS A 60 -0.27 14.10 -4.02
N PHE A 61 0.26 12.88 -3.87
CA PHE A 61 1.49 12.44 -4.52
C PHE A 61 1.25 11.18 -5.34
N GLY A 62 2.09 10.97 -6.36
CA GLY A 62 1.93 9.84 -7.28
C GLY A 62 0.79 10.05 -8.27
N THR A 63 0.57 9.07 -9.13
CA THR A 63 -0.49 9.08 -10.16
C THR A 63 -1.57 8.04 -9.91
N GLY A 64 -1.34 7.11 -9.00
CA GLY A 64 -2.29 6.08 -8.58
C GLY A 64 -2.11 5.74 -7.11
N HIS A 65 -3.16 5.19 -6.51
CA HIS A 65 -3.17 4.84 -5.09
C HIS A 65 -3.71 3.43 -4.89
N GLY A 66 -3.14 2.74 -3.91
CA GLY A 66 -3.63 1.45 -3.43
C GLY A 66 -3.59 1.41 -1.90
N GLU A 67 -4.64 0.86 -1.33
CA GLU A 67 -4.73 0.66 0.11
C GLU A 67 -3.84 -0.51 0.55
N CYS A 68 -3.18 -0.34 1.69
CA CYS A 68 -2.42 -1.41 2.29
C CYS A 68 -3.35 -2.48 2.86
N ASN A 69 -3.34 -3.68 2.28
CA ASN A 69 -4.20 -4.78 2.71
C ASN A 69 -4.05 -5.15 4.20
N VAL A 70 -2.87 -4.96 4.78
CA VAL A 70 -2.65 -5.23 6.21
C VAL A 70 -3.46 -4.26 7.06
N HIS A 71 -3.51 -2.98 6.68
CA HIS A 71 -4.31 -1.98 7.38
C HIS A 71 -5.81 -2.20 7.15
N LEU A 72 -6.24 -2.48 5.92
CA LEU A 72 -7.62 -2.86 5.63
C LEU A 72 -8.09 -4.05 6.47
N LEU A 73 -7.30 -5.11 6.57
CA LEU A 73 -7.63 -6.27 7.39
C LEU A 73 -7.74 -5.93 8.88
N ARG A 74 -6.91 -5.01 9.39
CA ARG A 74 -7.03 -4.53 10.78
C ARG A 74 -8.33 -3.76 10.99
N TYR A 75 -8.71 -2.88 10.07
CA TYR A 75 -9.97 -2.12 10.15
C TYR A 75 -11.18 -3.04 10.07
N LEU A 76 -11.17 -4.02 9.16
CA LEU A 76 -12.26 -5.00 9.04
C LEU A 76 -12.39 -5.86 10.30
N ARG A 77 -11.27 -6.32 10.86
CA ARG A 77 -11.26 -7.07 12.12
C ARG A 77 -11.84 -6.23 13.26
N LYS A 78 -11.35 -5.02 13.43
CA LYS A 78 -11.85 -4.10 14.47
C LYS A 78 -13.37 -3.87 14.31
N ASN A 79 -13.86 -3.66 13.10
CA ASN A 79 -15.27 -3.48 12.83
C ASN A 79 -16.08 -4.73 13.17
N THR A 80 -15.56 -5.94 12.90
CA THR A 80 -16.18 -7.21 13.28
C THR A 80 -16.26 -7.36 14.80
N GLU A 81 -15.16 -7.06 15.50
CA GLU A 81 -15.06 -7.23 16.96
C GLU A 81 -15.90 -6.21 17.73
N GLU A 82 -15.90 -4.94 17.32
CA GLU A 82 -16.57 -3.86 18.03
C GLU A 82 -18.05 -3.68 17.63
N ALA A 83 -18.39 -3.86 16.35
CA ALA A 83 -19.73 -3.62 15.83
C ALA A 83 -20.49 -4.90 15.47
N GLY A 84 -19.86 -6.06 15.57
CA GLY A 84 -20.48 -7.36 15.25
C GLY A 84 -20.91 -7.49 13.78
N ASN A 85 -20.29 -6.73 12.86
CA ASN A 85 -20.71 -6.69 11.47
C ASN A 85 -20.29 -7.94 10.68
N PRO A 86 -21.24 -8.81 10.25
CA PRO A 86 -20.89 -10.03 9.50
C PRO A 86 -20.24 -9.77 8.15
N TRP A 87 -20.55 -8.63 7.51
CA TRP A 87 -20.00 -8.31 6.21
C TRP A 87 -18.49 -8.01 6.29
N SER A 88 -18.02 -7.39 7.38
CA SER A 88 -16.60 -7.08 7.54
C SER A 88 -15.75 -8.34 7.71
N GLN A 89 -16.28 -9.35 8.39
CA GLN A 89 -15.64 -10.66 8.45
C GLN A 89 -15.55 -11.29 7.06
N LYS A 90 -16.65 -11.35 6.32
CA LYS A 90 -16.68 -11.91 4.95
C LYS A 90 -15.74 -11.18 4.00
N MET A 91 -15.66 -9.85 4.12
CA MET A 91 -14.72 -9.06 3.32
C MET A 91 -13.26 -9.36 3.67
N ALA A 92 -12.93 -9.52 4.96
CA ALA A 92 -11.60 -9.92 5.38
C ALA A 92 -11.20 -11.30 4.84
N GLU A 93 -12.11 -12.27 4.90
CA GLU A 93 -11.92 -13.62 4.34
C GLU A 93 -11.68 -13.57 2.83
N LEU A 94 -12.47 -12.77 2.11
CA LEU A 94 -12.31 -12.56 0.66
C LEU A 94 -10.94 -11.97 0.31
N LEU A 95 -10.50 -10.92 1.01
CA LEU A 95 -9.19 -10.30 0.77
C LEU A 95 -8.03 -11.28 1.02
N ILE A 96 -8.15 -12.11 2.07
CA ILE A 96 -7.16 -13.15 2.38
C ILE A 96 -7.12 -14.19 1.26
N GLU A 97 -8.28 -14.65 0.80
CA GLU A 97 -8.38 -15.64 -0.28
C GLU A 97 -7.82 -15.09 -1.60
N MET A 98 -8.21 -13.87 -1.99
CA MET A 98 -7.67 -13.21 -3.18
C MET A 98 -6.14 -13.10 -3.13
N ASN A 99 -5.57 -12.77 -1.96
CA ASN A 99 -4.12 -12.71 -1.79
C ASN A 99 -3.46 -14.10 -1.87
N ARG A 100 -4.13 -15.14 -1.36
CA ARG A 100 -3.67 -16.54 -1.46
C ARG A 100 -3.65 -16.99 -2.92
N GLU A 101 -4.72 -16.76 -3.66
CA GLU A 101 -4.80 -17.09 -5.08
C GLU A 101 -3.77 -16.32 -5.91
N ARG A 102 -3.63 -15.01 -5.64
CA ARG A 102 -2.57 -14.21 -6.27
C ARG A 102 -1.19 -14.81 -6.05
N LYS A 103 -0.86 -15.25 -4.83
CA LYS A 103 0.45 -15.85 -4.53
C LYS A 103 0.66 -17.17 -5.26
N LYS A 104 -0.36 -18.01 -5.39
CA LYS A 104 -0.30 -19.26 -6.18
C LYS A 104 -0.04 -18.99 -7.66
N GLN A 105 -0.68 -17.96 -8.21
CA GLN A 105 -0.57 -17.59 -9.62
C GLN A 105 0.71 -16.82 -9.94
N PHE A 106 1.32 -16.13 -8.98
CA PHE A 106 2.51 -15.31 -9.15
C PHE A 106 3.83 -16.03 -8.87
N SER A 107 3.90 -17.37 -9.02
CA SER A 107 5.18 -17.96 -9.34
C SER A 107 5.65 -17.38 -10.67
N TRP A 108 6.94 -17.13 -10.80
CA TRP A 108 7.58 -16.38 -11.92
C TRP A 108 7.16 -16.84 -13.33
N GLY A 109 6.75 -18.11 -13.50
CA GLY A 109 6.21 -18.64 -14.75
C GLY A 109 4.72 -18.35 -15.03
N ALA A 110 3.95 -17.91 -14.03
CA ALA A 110 2.52 -17.65 -14.21
C ALA A 110 2.23 -16.25 -14.78
N ARG A 111 3.13 -15.26 -14.62
CA ARG A 111 2.98 -13.91 -15.20
C ARG A 111 2.79 -13.95 -16.71
N VAL A 112 3.52 -14.79 -17.40
CA VAL A 112 3.44 -14.93 -18.86
C VAL A 112 2.12 -15.58 -19.29
N ARG A 113 1.63 -16.56 -18.53
CA ARG A 113 0.37 -17.26 -18.82
C ARG A 113 -0.86 -16.37 -18.60
N ILE A 114 -0.90 -15.57 -17.53
CA ILE A 114 -2.00 -14.64 -17.26
C ILE A 114 -2.05 -13.56 -18.33
N ARG A 115 -0.91 -12.99 -18.72
CA ARG A 115 -0.85 -11.99 -19.79
C ARG A 115 -1.39 -12.56 -21.13
N LYS A 116 -1.02 -13.80 -21.50
CA LYS A 116 -1.56 -14.49 -22.68
C LYS A 116 -3.06 -14.78 -22.55
N LYS A 117 -3.55 -15.13 -21.35
CA LYS A 117 -4.97 -15.47 -21.13
C LYS A 117 -5.87 -14.24 -21.14
N ILE A 118 -5.41 -13.08 -20.61
CA ILE A 118 -6.21 -11.86 -20.53
C ILE A 118 -6.12 -11.04 -21.81
N TYR A 119 -4.95 -10.95 -22.43
CA TYR A 119 -4.68 -10.05 -23.55
C TYR A 119 -4.47 -10.76 -24.90
N GLY A 120 -4.55 -12.10 -24.92
CA GLY A 120 -4.27 -12.89 -26.12
C GLY A 120 -2.80 -12.82 -26.55
N THR A 121 -2.52 -13.35 -27.72
CA THR A 121 -1.19 -13.37 -28.34
C THR A 121 -0.94 -12.20 -29.29
N ASP A 122 -1.86 -11.23 -29.36
CA ASP A 122 -1.75 -10.10 -30.30
C ASP A 122 -0.79 -9.02 -29.74
N PRO A 123 0.37 -8.79 -30.39
CA PRO A 123 1.35 -7.79 -29.98
C PRO A 123 0.88 -6.34 -30.16
N LYS A 124 -0.24 -6.10 -30.84
CA LYS A 124 -0.77 -4.77 -31.17
C LYS A 124 -1.81 -4.24 -30.15
N ARG A 125 -2.08 -4.98 -29.06
CA ARG A 125 -2.99 -4.55 -27.98
C ARG A 125 -2.26 -4.15 -26.71
N LEU A 126 -1.12 -3.51 -26.86
CA LEU A 126 -0.41 -2.84 -25.75
C LEU A 126 -0.53 -1.34 -25.93
#